data_0cd2135c0ad2c66c5a213933697caa42
#
_entry.id   0cd2135c0ad2c66c5a213933697caa42
#
_cell.length_a   1.000
_cell.length_b   1.000
_cell.length_c   1.000
_cell.angle_alpha   90.00
_cell.angle_beta   90.00
_cell.angle_gamma   90.00
#
_symmetry.space_group_name_H-M   'P 1'
#
loop_
_entity.id
_entity.type
_entity.pdbx_description
1 polymer ?
#
loop_
_entity_poly.entity_id
_entity_poly.type
_entity_poly.pdbx_seq_one_letter_code
_entity_poly.pdbx_strand_id
1 'polypeptide(L)'
;MQEKNKKILKGKIVQRKDLTKDLWKIWIKPEEPISFQAGQYCTIGVNGLERPYSIVSAPDEELIELFIELIPSPQGQLTPVMYELFEGSEVTIRKKTKGLFKLQEKFTNHIMVSTVTGVAPFVSMLRDGKILKNSNYKTWILEGASYIDEFGYDQEIQKFSDTNENIKFTPTCSRPSEIRNK
;
A
#
# COMPACT_ATOMS: atom_id res chain seq x y z
N MET A 1 -12.23 -23.25 -27.09
CA MET A 1 -12.01 -21.79 -27.26
C MET A 1 -10.94 -21.41 -26.22
N GLN A 2 -9.76 -21.02 -26.68
CA GLN A 2 -8.67 -20.60 -25.78
C GLN A 2 -9.08 -19.27 -25.14
N GLU A 3 -9.26 -19.23 -23.82
CA GLU A 3 -9.30 -17.97 -23.07
C GLU A 3 -7.99 -17.22 -23.33
N LYS A 4 -8.09 -16.16 -24.11
CA LYS A 4 -6.98 -15.22 -24.31
C LYS A 4 -6.61 -14.69 -22.93
N ASN A 5 -5.41 -15.03 -22.46
CA ASN A 5 -4.83 -14.59 -21.19
C ASN A 5 -4.89 -13.05 -21.14
N LYS A 6 -5.93 -12.50 -20.54
CA LYS A 6 -6.14 -11.04 -20.46
C LYS A 6 -4.95 -10.44 -19.70
N LYS A 7 -4.20 -9.56 -20.35
CA LYS A 7 -3.08 -8.85 -19.72
C LYS A 7 -3.54 -7.71 -18.78
N ILE A 8 -4.75 -7.21 -19.02
CA ILE A 8 -5.40 -6.13 -18.27
C ILE A 8 -6.75 -6.65 -17.79
N LEU A 9 -7.00 -6.53 -16.52
CA LEU A 9 -8.22 -6.90 -15.82
C LEU A 9 -9.01 -5.64 -15.47
N LYS A 10 -10.32 -5.80 -15.32
CA LYS A 10 -11.15 -4.82 -14.65
C LYS A 10 -11.06 -5.01 -13.14
N GLY A 11 -11.15 -3.92 -12.40
CA GLY A 11 -11.31 -3.91 -10.96
C GLY A 11 -12.39 -2.91 -10.57
N LYS A 12 -13.09 -3.19 -9.49
CA LYS A 12 -14.12 -2.30 -8.94
C LYS A 12 -13.67 -1.82 -7.56
N ILE A 13 -13.69 -0.51 -7.33
CA ILE A 13 -13.48 0.06 -6.00
C ILE A 13 -14.68 -0.36 -5.13
N VAL A 14 -14.42 -1.13 -4.08
CA VAL A 14 -15.45 -1.63 -3.16
C VAL A 14 -15.47 -0.89 -1.84
N GLN A 15 -14.39 -0.18 -1.52
CA GLN A 15 -14.27 0.66 -0.34
C GLN A 15 -13.29 1.79 -0.60
N ARG A 16 -13.59 2.97 -0.05
CA ARG A 16 -12.69 4.13 0.01
C ARG A 16 -12.71 4.71 1.43
N LYS A 17 -11.53 5.11 1.90
CA LYS A 17 -11.37 5.81 3.19
C LYS A 17 -10.42 6.98 3.00
N ASP A 18 -10.94 8.20 3.10
CA ASP A 18 -10.12 9.41 3.10
C ASP A 18 -9.52 9.61 4.50
N LEU A 19 -8.22 9.88 4.58
CA LEU A 19 -7.50 10.20 5.80
C LEU A 19 -7.34 11.70 5.95
N THR A 20 -6.84 12.34 4.90
CA THR A 20 -6.68 13.80 4.78
C THR A 20 -7.30 14.25 3.46
N LYS A 21 -7.29 15.54 3.17
CA LYS A 21 -7.79 16.07 1.88
C LYS A 21 -7.03 15.56 0.66
N ASP A 22 -5.86 14.95 0.83
CA ASP A 22 -4.99 14.48 -0.24
C ASP A 22 -4.41 13.09 -0.02
N LEU A 23 -4.78 12.42 1.08
CA LEU A 23 -4.39 11.04 1.38
C LEU A 23 -5.63 10.17 1.56
N TRP A 24 -5.68 9.06 0.84
CA TRP A 24 -6.78 8.10 0.94
C TRP A 24 -6.32 6.67 0.70
N LYS A 25 -7.16 5.74 1.13
CA LYS A 25 -7.05 4.32 0.86
C LYS A 25 -8.19 3.88 -0.04
N ILE A 26 -7.93 2.92 -0.91
CA ILE A 26 -8.97 2.23 -1.68
C ILE A 26 -8.75 0.73 -1.62
N TRP A 27 -9.85 -0.01 -1.66
CA TRP A 27 -9.87 -1.46 -1.82
C TRP A 27 -10.54 -1.78 -3.13
N ILE A 28 -9.83 -2.51 -3.97
CA ILE A 28 -10.26 -2.86 -5.32
C ILE A 28 -10.48 -4.36 -5.37
N LYS A 29 -11.68 -4.77 -5.82
CA LYS A 29 -11.98 -6.16 -6.16
C LYS A 29 -11.68 -6.38 -7.64
N PRO A 30 -10.62 -7.13 -7.98
CA PRO A 30 -10.32 -7.46 -9.37
C PRO A 30 -11.33 -8.50 -9.90
N GLU A 31 -11.57 -8.51 -11.22
CA GLU A 31 -12.47 -9.51 -11.87
C GLU A 31 -11.91 -10.94 -11.82
N GLU A 32 -10.59 -11.09 -11.65
CA GLU A 32 -9.89 -12.37 -11.42
C GLU A 32 -8.83 -12.16 -10.34
N PRO A 33 -8.48 -13.20 -9.56
CA PRO A 33 -7.41 -13.12 -8.57
C PRO A 33 -6.08 -12.67 -9.17
N ILE A 34 -5.37 -11.81 -8.44
CA ILE A 34 -4.05 -11.30 -8.82
C ILE A 34 -3.03 -11.92 -7.87
N SER A 35 -2.06 -12.64 -8.44
CA SER A 35 -0.97 -13.21 -7.65
C SER A 35 0.19 -12.21 -7.57
N PHE A 36 0.70 -12.01 -6.35
CA PHE A 36 1.85 -11.16 -6.07
C PHE A 36 2.63 -11.65 -4.85
N GLN A 37 3.79 -11.09 -4.62
CA GLN A 37 4.56 -11.26 -3.38
C GLN A 37 4.52 -9.95 -2.60
N ALA A 38 4.46 -10.04 -1.28
CA ALA A 38 4.46 -8.88 -0.41
C ALA A 38 5.63 -7.92 -0.74
N GLY A 39 5.32 -6.62 -0.83
CA GLY A 39 6.26 -5.58 -1.25
C GLY A 39 6.26 -5.26 -2.75
N GLN A 40 5.56 -6.05 -3.58
CA GLN A 40 5.39 -5.74 -4.99
C GLN A 40 4.33 -4.64 -5.23
N TYR A 41 4.30 -4.13 -6.45
CA TYR A 41 3.31 -3.17 -6.93
C TYR A 41 2.47 -3.73 -8.08
N CYS A 42 1.26 -3.24 -8.22
CA CYS A 42 0.42 -3.41 -9.39
C CYS A 42 0.37 -2.12 -10.22
N THR A 43 -0.02 -2.23 -11.48
CA THR A 43 -0.26 -1.06 -12.32
C THR A 43 -1.77 -0.84 -12.42
N ILE A 44 -2.22 0.32 -11.97
CA ILE A 44 -3.61 0.76 -12.01
C ILE A 44 -3.80 1.75 -13.14
N GLY A 45 -4.93 1.67 -13.82
CA GLY A 45 -5.28 2.56 -14.91
C GLY A 45 -6.70 3.10 -14.81
N VAL A 46 -6.87 4.35 -15.24
CA VAL A 46 -8.16 5.04 -15.40
C VAL A 46 -8.06 5.89 -16.66
N ASN A 47 -9.08 5.82 -17.52
CA ASN A 47 -9.17 6.61 -18.76
C ASN A 47 -7.90 6.52 -19.66
N GLY A 48 -7.25 5.35 -19.70
CA GLY A 48 -6.05 5.12 -20.49
C GLY A 48 -4.73 5.61 -19.84
N LEU A 49 -4.79 6.29 -18.72
CA LEU A 49 -3.62 6.64 -17.91
C LEU A 49 -3.31 5.50 -16.94
N GLU A 50 -2.04 5.08 -16.85
CA GLU A 50 -1.62 3.99 -15.97
C GLU A 50 -0.42 4.41 -15.12
N ARG A 51 -0.41 4.02 -13.83
CA ARG A 51 0.72 4.21 -12.91
C ARG A 51 0.89 3.02 -11.98
N PRO A 52 2.12 2.75 -11.52
CA PRO A 52 2.40 1.74 -10.51
C PRO A 52 2.01 2.23 -9.11
N TYR A 53 1.43 1.32 -8.32
CA TYR A 53 1.11 1.53 -6.91
C TYR A 53 1.55 0.32 -6.10
N SER A 54 2.27 0.56 -5.00
CA SER A 54 2.61 -0.49 -4.04
C SER A 54 1.34 -1.10 -3.45
N ILE A 55 1.30 -2.42 -3.37
CA ILE A 55 0.17 -3.15 -2.81
C ILE A 55 0.35 -3.19 -1.28
N VAL A 56 -0.70 -2.82 -0.56
CA VAL A 56 -0.76 -2.87 0.91
C VAL A 56 -1.27 -4.22 1.41
N SER A 57 -2.20 -4.84 0.68
CA SER A 57 -2.76 -6.16 1.00
C SER A 57 -1.68 -7.22 1.16
N ALA A 58 -1.96 -8.24 1.95
CA ALA A 58 -1.21 -9.50 1.91
C ALA A 58 -1.55 -10.29 0.63
N PRO A 59 -0.64 -11.21 0.19
CA PRO A 59 -0.86 -11.99 -1.03
C PRO A 59 -2.06 -12.93 -1.00
N ASP A 60 -2.57 -13.27 0.17
CA ASP A 60 -3.76 -14.13 0.40
C ASP A 60 -5.05 -13.34 0.58
N GLU A 61 -5.01 -12.01 0.59
CA GLU A 61 -6.21 -11.17 0.62
C GLU A 61 -6.86 -11.08 -0.77
N GLU A 62 -8.20 -11.11 -0.81
CA GLU A 62 -8.96 -11.03 -2.07
C GLU A 62 -8.95 -9.64 -2.71
N LEU A 63 -8.84 -8.61 -1.89
CA LEU A 63 -8.87 -7.22 -2.33
C LEU A 63 -7.47 -6.67 -2.49
N ILE A 64 -7.28 -5.82 -3.49
CA ILE A 64 -6.06 -5.02 -3.64
C ILE A 64 -6.26 -3.70 -2.91
N GLU A 65 -5.57 -3.54 -1.80
CA GLU A 65 -5.55 -2.29 -1.03
C GLU A 65 -4.40 -1.40 -1.50
N LEU A 66 -4.69 -0.13 -1.72
CA LEU A 66 -3.72 0.89 -2.10
C LEU A 66 -3.82 2.08 -1.14
N PHE A 67 -2.66 2.69 -0.86
CA PHE A 67 -2.54 3.94 -0.12
C PHE A 67 -2.00 5.02 -1.05
N ILE A 68 -2.78 6.07 -1.26
CA ILE A 68 -2.57 7.00 -2.36
C ILE A 68 -2.50 8.43 -1.83
N GLU A 69 -1.56 9.20 -2.39
CA GLU A 69 -1.44 10.63 -2.21
C GLU A 69 -1.81 11.36 -3.50
N LEU A 70 -2.61 12.42 -3.37
CA LEU A 70 -2.95 13.30 -4.47
C LEU A 70 -1.72 14.12 -4.87
N ILE A 71 -1.27 13.91 -6.08
CA ILE A 71 -0.31 14.79 -6.74
C ILE A 71 -1.10 15.67 -7.70
N PRO A 72 -1.21 16.99 -7.43
CA PRO A 72 -2.01 17.88 -8.27
C PRO A 72 -1.46 18.02 -9.69
N SER A 73 -2.33 18.37 -10.65
CA SER A 73 -1.91 18.78 -11.98
C SER A 73 -1.05 20.06 -11.92
N PRO A 74 -0.05 20.21 -12.81
CA PRO A 74 0.31 19.33 -13.94
C PRO A 74 1.26 18.18 -13.57
N GLN A 75 1.82 18.13 -12.36
CA GLN A 75 2.78 17.10 -11.94
C GLN A 75 2.14 15.72 -11.87
N GLY A 76 0.95 15.62 -11.26
CA GLY A 76 0.14 14.42 -11.23
C GLY A 76 -0.80 14.35 -12.42
N GLN A 77 -0.90 13.17 -13.04
CA GLN A 77 -1.84 12.93 -14.14
C GLN A 77 -2.94 11.95 -13.74
N LEU A 78 -2.57 10.84 -13.11
CA LEU A 78 -3.52 9.80 -12.72
C LEU A 78 -4.18 10.08 -11.38
N THR A 79 -3.43 10.55 -10.37
CA THR A 79 -3.95 10.76 -9.03
C THR A 79 -5.10 11.78 -8.97
N PRO A 80 -5.13 12.91 -9.75
CA PRO A 80 -6.30 13.77 -9.82
C PRO A 80 -7.54 13.06 -10.36
N VAL A 81 -7.38 12.17 -11.35
CA VAL A 81 -8.50 11.39 -11.90
C VAL A 81 -8.97 10.34 -10.89
N MET A 82 -8.04 9.68 -10.20
CA MET A 82 -8.38 8.71 -9.15
C MET A 82 -9.03 9.36 -7.92
N TYR A 83 -8.73 10.62 -7.65
CA TYR A 83 -9.33 11.36 -6.55
C TYR A 83 -10.85 11.52 -6.69
N GLU A 84 -11.33 11.65 -7.93
CA GLU A 84 -12.77 11.75 -8.26
C GLU A 84 -13.50 10.40 -8.22
N LEU A 85 -12.78 9.27 -8.03
CA LEU A 85 -13.40 7.95 -7.99
C LEU A 85 -13.98 7.66 -6.61
N PHE A 86 -15.07 6.90 -6.60
CA PHE A 86 -15.81 6.51 -5.40
C PHE A 86 -16.10 5.00 -5.42
N GLU A 87 -16.72 4.51 -4.36
CA GLU A 87 -17.17 3.12 -4.30
C GLU A 87 -18.13 2.81 -5.47
N GLY A 88 -17.83 1.73 -6.17
CA GLY A 88 -18.53 1.36 -7.40
C GLY A 88 -17.81 1.74 -8.67
N SER A 89 -16.85 2.67 -8.64
CA SER A 89 -16.05 3.07 -9.81
C SER A 89 -15.20 1.92 -10.34
N GLU A 90 -15.05 1.86 -11.68
CA GLU A 90 -14.18 0.88 -12.35
C GLU A 90 -12.78 1.44 -12.58
N VAL A 91 -11.78 0.58 -12.42
CA VAL A 91 -10.39 0.81 -12.77
C VAL A 91 -9.87 -0.35 -13.60
N THR A 92 -8.73 -0.17 -14.26
CA THR A 92 -8.01 -1.28 -14.89
C THR A 92 -6.81 -1.66 -14.06
N ILE A 93 -6.48 -2.95 -14.03
CA ILE A 93 -5.32 -3.50 -13.30
C ILE A 93 -4.54 -4.38 -14.26
N ARG A 94 -3.24 -4.17 -14.36
CA ARG A 94 -2.40 -5.13 -15.09
C ARG A 94 -2.26 -6.41 -14.26
N LYS A 95 -2.63 -7.56 -14.85
CA LYS A 95 -2.60 -8.89 -14.21
C LYS A 95 -1.21 -9.24 -13.67
N LYS A 96 -0.13 -8.80 -14.37
CA LYS A 96 1.25 -9.04 -13.96
C LYS A 96 1.70 -7.96 -13.00
N THR A 97 1.90 -8.33 -11.74
CA THR A 97 2.56 -7.51 -10.72
C THR A 97 4.06 -7.45 -10.96
N LYS A 98 4.72 -6.46 -10.40
CA LYS A 98 6.15 -6.20 -10.59
C LYS A 98 6.79 -5.71 -9.28
N GLY A 99 8.10 -5.55 -9.29
CA GLY A 99 8.90 -5.03 -8.19
C GLY A 99 9.83 -6.06 -7.60
N LEU A 100 11.03 -5.59 -7.25
CA LEU A 100 12.08 -6.38 -6.59
C LEU A 100 12.16 -6.09 -5.09
N PHE A 101 11.36 -5.12 -4.63
CA PHE A 101 11.32 -4.73 -3.22
C PHE A 101 10.50 -5.76 -2.43
N LYS A 102 11.18 -6.79 -1.96
CA LYS A 102 10.62 -7.92 -1.24
C LYS A 102 11.49 -8.23 -0.04
N LEU A 103 10.91 -8.89 0.96
CA LEU A 103 11.66 -9.36 2.12
C LEU A 103 12.86 -10.22 1.66
N GLN A 104 14.05 -9.85 2.11
CA GLN A 104 15.28 -10.57 1.81
C GLN A 104 15.53 -11.62 2.89
N GLU A 105 14.95 -12.79 2.73
CA GLU A 105 14.91 -13.88 3.75
C GLU A 105 16.30 -14.39 4.17
N LYS A 106 17.35 -14.08 3.41
CA LYS A 106 18.75 -14.41 3.77
C LYS A 106 19.31 -13.56 4.93
N PHE A 107 18.68 -12.43 5.25
CA PHE A 107 19.06 -11.58 6.36
C PHE A 107 18.12 -11.78 7.54
N THR A 108 18.65 -11.67 8.75
CA THR A 108 17.87 -11.78 10.00
C THR A 108 17.51 -10.41 10.58
N ASN A 109 18.22 -9.36 10.19
CA ASN A 109 17.97 -8.00 10.64
C ASN A 109 17.42 -7.17 9.48
N HIS A 110 16.24 -6.59 9.66
CA HIS A 110 15.56 -5.78 8.67
C HIS A 110 15.33 -4.37 9.21
N ILE A 111 15.77 -3.37 8.47
CA ILE A 111 15.46 -1.97 8.74
C ILE A 111 14.59 -1.46 7.61
N MET A 112 13.37 -1.06 7.92
CA MET A 112 12.36 -0.55 7.02
C MET A 112 12.18 0.94 7.26
N VAL A 113 12.50 1.77 6.28
CA VAL A 113 12.41 3.23 6.40
C VAL A 113 11.48 3.76 5.32
N SER A 114 10.48 4.52 5.72
CA SER A 114 9.50 5.09 4.80
C SER A 114 9.01 6.46 5.25
N THR A 115 8.33 7.13 4.33
CA THR A 115 7.50 8.29 4.62
C THR A 115 6.12 8.09 4.03
N VAL A 116 5.09 8.42 4.79
CA VAL A 116 3.67 8.42 4.40
C VAL A 116 3.28 7.18 3.55
N THR A 117 2.96 7.35 2.25
CA THR A 117 2.54 6.24 1.38
C THR A 117 3.61 5.19 1.12
N GLY A 118 4.88 5.52 1.38
CA GLY A 118 5.99 4.57 1.28
C GLY A 118 5.93 3.40 2.27
N VAL A 119 5.07 3.47 3.28
CA VAL A 119 4.84 2.37 4.24
C VAL A 119 4.10 1.18 3.64
N ALA A 120 3.38 1.38 2.52
CA ALA A 120 2.53 0.36 1.89
C ALA A 120 3.20 -1.02 1.71
N PRO A 121 4.40 -1.15 1.11
CA PRO A 121 5.06 -2.45 0.97
C PRO A 121 5.43 -3.10 2.31
N PHE A 122 5.70 -2.32 3.36
CA PHE A 122 6.03 -2.85 4.68
C PHE A 122 4.81 -3.44 5.36
N VAL A 123 3.65 -2.77 5.25
CA VAL A 123 2.38 -3.31 5.75
C VAL A 123 2.05 -4.63 5.06
N SER A 124 2.20 -4.71 3.73
CA SER A 124 2.03 -5.95 2.98
C SER A 124 2.94 -7.07 3.51
N MET A 125 4.23 -6.78 3.79
CA MET A 125 5.19 -7.76 4.32
C MET A 125 4.86 -8.21 5.75
N LEU A 126 4.33 -7.32 6.59
CA LEU A 126 3.89 -7.66 7.95
C LEU A 126 2.65 -8.56 7.90
N ARG A 127 1.65 -8.22 7.08
CA ARG A 127 0.42 -8.98 6.90
C ARG A 127 0.66 -10.37 6.27
N ASP A 128 1.66 -10.53 5.37
CA ASP A 128 2.09 -11.83 4.81
C ASP A 128 2.53 -12.82 5.90
N GLY A 129 2.89 -12.30 7.07
CA GLY A 129 3.17 -13.07 8.25
C GLY A 129 4.53 -13.77 8.28
N LYS A 130 5.36 -13.68 7.24
CA LYS A 130 6.70 -14.28 7.23
C LYS A 130 7.61 -13.71 8.31
N ILE A 131 7.53 -12.39 8.52
CA ILE A 131 8.28 -11.70 9.59
C ILE A 131 7.82 -12.19 10.95
N LEU A 132 6.52 -12.32 11.15
CA LEU A 132 5.93 -12.73 12.44
C LEU A 132 6.21 -14.19 12.79
N LYS A 133 6.29 -15.06 11.78
CA LYS A 133 6.49 -16.51 11.97
C LYS A 133 7.95 -16.90 12.19
N ASN A 134 8.91 -16.02 11.90
CA ASN A 134 10.33 -16.32 12.04
C ASN A 134 10.94 -15.59 13.24
N SER A 135 11.10 -16.31 14.35
CA SER A 135 11.66 -15.77 15.61
C SER A 135 13.11 -15.25 15.49
N ASN A 136 13.83 -15.63 14.44
CA ASN A 136 15.19 -15.13 14.21
C ASN A 136 15.21 -13.73 13.55
N TYR A 137 14.06 -13.26 13.01
CA TYR A 137 14.00 -11.95 12.40
C TYR A 137 13.85 -10.86 13.44
N LYS A 138 14.67 -9.82 13.31
CA LYS A 138 14.55 -8.58 14.06
C LYS A 138 14.24 -7.46 13.06
N THR A 139 13.14 -6.76 13.27
CA THR A 139 12.64 -5.78 12.32
C THR A 139 12.45 -4.43 13.00
N TRP A 140 13.08 -3.40 12.47
CA TRP A 140 12.90 -2.00 12.85
C TRP A 140 12.17 -1.28 11.74
N ILE A 141 11.06 -0.65 12.08
CA ILE A 141 10.22 0.11 11.15
C ILE A 141 10.26 1.57 11.59
N LEU A 142 10.81 2.41 10.72
CA LEU A 142 10.88 3.86 10.90
C LEU A 142 9.96 4.50 9.87
N GLU A 143 8.90 5.15 10.32
CA GLU A 143 7.97 5.85 9.47
C GLU A 143 7.98 7.33 9.81
N GLY A 144 8.25 8.17 8.80
CA GLY A 144 8.25 9.61 8.91
C GLY A 144 6.99 10.23 8.29
N ALA A 145 6.51 11.32 8.91
CA ALA A 145 5.45 12.15 8.35
C ALA A 145 5.72 13.63 8.65
N SER A 146 5.12 14.53 7.87
CA SER A 146 5.13 15.95 8.20
C SER A 146 4.10 16.28 9.27
N TYR A 147 2.92 15.66 9.19
CA TYR A 147 1.78 15.89 10.07
C TYR A 147 1.30 14.58 10.70
N ILE A 148 0.65 14.68 11.86
CA ILE A 148 0.23 13.50 12.61
C ILE A 148 -0.90 12.71 11.90
N ASP A 149 -1.71 13.36 11.11
CA ASP A 149 -2.84 12.78 10.38
C ASP A 149 -2.43 12.14 9.02
N GLU A 150 -1.13 12.16 8.68
CA GLU A 150 -0.60 11.47 7.50
C GLU A 150 -0.26 10.00 7.76
N PHE A 151 -0.19 9.56 9.02
CA PHE A 151 0.05 8.16 9.34
C PHE A 151 -1.18 7.30 8.99
N GLY A 152 -1.02 6.46 7.99
CA GLY A 152 -2.13 5.65 7.49
C GLY A 152 -2.27 4.30 8.20
N TYR A 153 -1.17 3.76 8.76
CA TYR A 153 -1.09 2.41 9.30
C TYR A 153 -0.36 2.32 10.64
N ASP A 154 -0.11 3.45 11.28
CA ASP A 154 0.60 3.54 12.57
C ASP A 154 0.00 2.64 13.64
N GLN A 155 -1.32 2.65 13.82
CA GLN A 155 -2.01 1.80 14.80
C GLN A 155 -1.87 0.31 14.48
N GLU A 156 -1.92 -0.07 13.21
CA GLU A 156 -1.75 -1.46 12.80
C GLU A 156 -0.30 -1.93 13.02
N ILE A 157 0.68 -1.12 12.62
CA ILE A 157 2.10 -1.44 12.79
C ILE A 157 2.46 -1.46 14.27
N GLN A 158 1.92 -0.52 15.07
CA GLN A 158 2.10 -0.50 16.52
C GLN A 158 1.59 -1.80 17.16
N LYS A 159 0.43 -2.29 16.73
CA LYS A 159 -0.12 -3.56 17.21
C LYS A 159 0.80 -4.75 16.90
N PHE A 160 1.44 -4.79 15.73
CA PHE A 160 2.46 -5.81 15.43
C PHE A 160 3.67 -5.68 16.35
N SER A 161 4.12 -4.45 16.63
CA SER A 161 5.22 -4.18 17.56
C SER A 161 4.89 -4.56 19.00
N ASP A 162 3.66 -4.31 19.46
CA ASP A 162 3.21 -4.63 20.82
C ASP A 162 3.06 -6.13 21.06
N THR A 163 2.76 -6.87 20.00
CA THR A 163 2.50 -8.33 20.07
C THR A 163 3.73 -9.18 19.70
N ASN A 164 4.83 -8.57 19.24
CA ASN A 164 6.04 -9.27 18.83
C ASN A 164 7.29 -8.48 19.25
N GLU A 165 8.04 -9.01 20.22
CA GLU A 165 9.24 -8.39 20.78
C GLU A 165 10.36 -8.10 19.77
N ASN A 166 10.36 -8.86 18.65
CA ASN A 166 11.33 -8.71 17.56
C ASN A 166 10.97 -7.63 16.56
N ILE A 167 9.82 -6.96 16.71
CA ILE A 167 9.39 -5.84 15.87
C ILE A 167 9.44 -4.56 16.70
N LYS A 168 10.12 -3.55 16.18
CA LYS A 168 10.17 -2.22 16.78
C LYS A 168 9.63 -1.21 15.79
N PHE A 169 8.63 -0.43 16.20
CA PHE A 169 8.07 0.65 15.41
C PHE A 169 8.44 2.01 15.99
N THR A 170 8.89 2.91 15.14
CA THR A 170 9.29 4.27 15.52
C THR A 170 8.69 5.26 14.54
N PRO A 171 7.47 5.76 14.81
CA PRO A 171 6.92 6.86 14.04
C PRO A 171 7.61 8.18 14.40
N THR A 172 7.88 9.02 13.42
CA THR A 172 8.46 10.35 13.60
C THR A 172 7.64 11.39 12.86
N CYS A 173 7.35 12.52 13.50
CA CYS A 173 6.56 13.60 12.91
C CYS A 173 7.31 14.93 13.03
N SER A 174 7.44 15.66 11.92
CA SER A 174 8.16 16.95 11.90
C SER A 174 7.31 18.09 12.49
N ARG A 175 5.97 17.99 12.41
CA ARG A 175 5.02 19.01 12.88
C ARG A 175 3.90 18.37 13.69
N PRO A 176 4.22 17.82 14.89
CA PRO A 176 3.28 17.00 15.65
C PRO A 176 2.08 17.77 16.22
N SER A 177 2.19 19.10 16.33
CA SER A 177 1.10 19.98 16.80
C SER A 177 0.19 20.49 15.68
N GLU A 178 0.46 20.13 14.44
CA GLU A 178 -0.28 20.57 13.27
C GLU A 178 -0.96 19.37 12.59
N ILE A 179 -2.05 19.66 11.86
CA ILE A 179 -2.72 18.69 11.00
C ILE A 179 -2.75 19.21 9.56
N ARG A 180 -2.63 18.31 8.58
CA ARG A 180 -2.61 18.67 7.15
C ARG A 180 -3.95 19.21 6.65
N ASN A 181 -5.02 18.91 7.35
CA ASN A 181 -6.40 19.31 6.98
C ASN A 181 -6.80 20.74 7.36
N LYS A 182 -5.88 21.55 7.81
CA LYS A 182 -6.14 22.97 8.08
C LYS A 182 -5.87 23.86 6.89
#